data_b11f0598146f8ba0c93ab7722aa025c9
#
_entry.id   b11f0598146f8ba0c93ab7722aa025c9
#
_cell.length_a   1.000
_cell.length_b   1.000
_cell.length_c   1.000
_cell.angle_alpha   90.00
_cell.angle_beta   90.00
_cell.angle_gamma   90.00
#
_symmetry.space_group_name_H-M   'P 1'
#
loop_
_entity.id
_entity.type
_entity.pdbx_description
1 polymer ?
#
loop_
_entity_poly.entity_id
_entity_poly.type
_entity_poly.pdbx_seq_one_letter_code
_entity_poly.pdbx_strand_id
1 'polypeptide(L)'
;MTKYKLTHRMKFTFCAAAVVWAGIALQAQTNGPILVDPNLRVRSVVSNLDQPTSMAFLGANDFLVLEKASGRVLRVVDGAVTATALDLAVNSASERGLLGIALHPDFPANPGVYLYWTESSTGADSGELADVPLLGNRVDRFMWNGSTLTREQNLIRLRALQQDADQPLRGNHDGGVVRFGPDGKLYIYMGDNGRRGQMQNLPDGPGPDGNMPDDQFGGPEPDDAHLTGVVLRLNDDGSAPTDNPFFRAGAIRGGEAGANLQKVFAYGIRNGFGMAFDPFSGELWEGQNGDDSFTEINRVEAGANLGWIQVMGPLERIAQFKEIETSSNFFGLQQIRWSPTNIADSAQEALARLFMVFEGGDEFGALMTGAEEVPPVQTDARALARFTLNPDGTLSYELRATGPIEDATQAHIHVGGRKQNGPVVLFLFGFDPAGQDFQAGDLIASGTVNDSDVIERPGFTPTISNLVQRIRQGRTYANLHTIAHPGGEVRGQIIVTDRAPVSRYSDPEFSWKFEVAPAGIGFISSRALGPQYQGDLIVGAARDFLQGGTLFRFNLTGNRRKIAVEDPRLEDRVADNLAKFEITESESLLFGTGFGIGTDIHTGPNGNLYVVSLSNGTVYEISRLTPTGKTGLRK
;
A
#
# COMPACT_ATOMS: atom_id res chain seq x y z
N MET A 1 -33.25 54.51 33.63
CA MET A 1 -33.53 53.25 34.31
C MET A 1 -32.68 52.17 33.65
N THR A 2 -31.93 51.51 34.37
CA THR A 2 -30.63 50.87 34.27
C THR A 2 -30.51 49.81 33.13
N LYS A 3 -29.51 50.01 32.26
CA LYS A 3 -29.05 49.05 31.26
C LYS A 3 -28.11 48.05 31.95
N TYR A 4 -28.38 46.75 31.83
CA TYR A 4 -27.38 45.72 32.07
C TYR A 4 -27.07 45.03 30.73
N LYS A 5 -25.85 45.27 30.22
CA LYS A 5 -25.19 44.45 29.19
C LYS A 5 -24.46 43.34 29.89
N LEU A 6 -24.85 42.09 29.68
CA LEU A 6 -24.04 40.92 30.02
C LEU A 6 -23.42 40.37 28.71
N THR A 7 -22.14 40.65 28.53
CA THR A 7 -21.30 40.00 27.53
C THR A 7 -20.70 38.75 28.18
N HIS A 8 -21.20 37.59 27.85
CA HIS A 8 -20.51 36.35 28.16
C HIS A 8 -19.57 36.01 26.97
N ARG A 9 -18.30 36.30 27.17
CA ARG A 9 -17.23 35.71 26.38
C ARG A 9 -16.94 34.31 26.97
N MET A 10 -17.42 33.27 26.32
CA MET A 10 -16.95 31.91 26.55
C MET A 10 -15.54 31.80 25.95
N LYS A 11 -14.55 31.78 26.82
CA LYS A 11 -13.19 31.38 26.47
C LYS A 11 -13.17 29.83 26.38
N PHE A 12 -13.10 29.30 25.18
CA PHE A 12 -12.69 27.91 24.98
C PHE A 12 -11.19 27.82 25.33
N THR A 13 -10.91 27.23 26.46
CA THR A 13 -9.55 26.85 26.84
C THR A 13 -9.25 25.53 26.15
N PHE A 14 -8.50 25.58 25.06
CA PHE A 14 -7.85 24.40 24.52
C PHE A 14 -6.83 23.92 25.56
N CYS A 15 -7.10 22.80 26.21
CA CYS A 15 -6.07 22.04 26.91
C CYS A 15 -5.14 21.39 25.87
N ALA A 16 -4.11 22.15 25.47
CA ALA A 16 -2.91 21.52 24.92
C ALA A 16 -2.26 20.80 26.12
N ALA A 17 -2.36 19.48 26.15
CA ALA A 17 -1.57 18.65 27.04
C ALA A 17 -0.11 18.67 26.56
N ALA A 18 0.62 19.73 26.96
CA ALA A 18 2.08 19.65 26.95
C ALA A 18 2.46 18.65 28.04
N VAL A 19 2.88 17.46 27.63
CA VAL A 19 3.50 16.48 28.53
C VAL A 19 4.87 17.01 28.89
N VAL A 20 4.94 17.71 30.04
CA VAL A 20 6.22 18.02 30.68
C VAL A 20 6.78 16.71 31.21
N TRP A 21 7.85 16.25 30.64
CA TRP A 21 8.66 15.17 31.16
C TRP A 21 9.36 15.63 32.45
N ALA A 22 8.69 15.44 33.60
CA ALA A 22 9.36 15.44 34.89
C ALA A 22 9.81 13.98 35.14
N GLY A 23 11.11 13.77 35.15
CA GLY A 23 11.70 12.48 35.42
C GLY A 23 11.30 11.94 36.80
N ILE A 24 10.46 10.93 36.82
CA ILE A 24 10.35 9.98 37.91
C ILE A 24 10.96 8.68 37.38
N ALA A 25 12.22 8.46 37.75
CA ALA A 25 12.84 7.15 37.61
C ALA A 25 12.13 6.21 38.61
N LEU A 26 11.00 5.65 38.24
CA LEU A 26 10.56 4.39 38.80
C LEU A 26 11.39 3.31 38.08
N GLN A 27 12.38 2.77 38.75
CA GLN A 27 12.98 1.48 38.42
C GLN A 27 11.89 0.42 38.61
N ALA A 28 11.00 0.28 37.61
CA ALA A 28 10.34 -0.98 37.41
C ALA A 28 11.43 -1.94 36.96
N GLN A 29 11.74 -2.96 37.74
CA GLN A 29 12.44 -4.14 37.29
C GLN A 29 11.65 -4.72 36.11
N THR A 30 11.95 -4.29 34.89
CA THR A 30 11.41 -4.90 33.68
C THR A 30 12.08 -6.25 33.58
N ASN A 31 11.38 -7.32 34.01
CA ASN A 31 11.68 -8.64 33.49
C ASN A 31 11.64 -8.47 31.98
N GLY A 32 12.74 -8.82 31.28
CA GLY A 32 12.81 -8.71 29.82
C GLY A 32 11.69 -9.49 29.13
N PRO A 33 11.64 -9.50 27.78
CA PRO A 33 10.58 -10.22 27.06
C PRO A 33 10.44 -11.66 27.50
N ILE A 34 9.19 -12.15 27.56
CA ILE A 34 8.83 -13.52 27.98
C ILE A 34 8.19 -14.23 26.80
N LEU A 35 8.59 -15.47 26.54
CA LEU A 35 8.01 -16.35 25.54
C LEU A 35 7.05 -17.35 26.18
N VAL A 36 6.00 -17.72 25.46
CA VAL A 36 5.01 -18.69 25.91
C VAL A 36 5.60 -20.12 25.95
N ASP A 37 6.42 -20.48 24.94
CA ASP A 37 7.11 -21.78 24.93
C ASP A 37 8.37 -21.75 25.83
N PRO A 38 8.40 -22.53 26.91
CA PRO A 38 9.55 -22.60 27.82
C PRO A 38 10.80 -23.23 27.19
N ASN A 39 10.71 -23.85 26.02
CA ASN A 39 11.86 -24.38 25.27
C ASN A 39 12.55 -23.31 24.41
N LEU A 40 11.98 -22.14 24.32
CA LEU A 40 12.59 -20.99 23.67
C LEU A 40 13.17 -20.03 24.70
N ARG A 41 14.14 -19.24 24.28
CA ARG A 41 14.70 -18.15 25.05
C ARG A 41 14.83 -16.90 24.20
N VAL A 42 14.74 -15.76 24.84
CA VAL A 42 15.06 -14.45 24.25
C VAL A 42 16.33 -13.92 24.87
N ARG A 43 17.18 -13.26 24.06
CA ARG A 43 18.32 -12.47 24.53
C ARG A 43 18.39 -11.14 23.78
N SER A 44 18.88 -10.10 24.45
CA SER A 44 19.26 -8.85 23.79
C SER A 44 20.54 -9.10 22.98
N VAL A 45 20.52 -8.71 21.70
CA VAL A 45 21.71 -8.74 20.83
C VAL A 45 22.46 -7.43 20.95
N VAL A 46 21.76 -6.31 20.79
CA VAL A 46 22.26 -4.96 20.99
C VAL A 46 21.17 -4.12 21.64
N SER A 47 21.53 -3.24 22.55
CA SER A 47 20.62 -2.37 23.30
C SER A 47 21.12 -0.93 23.32
N ASN A 48 20.32 -0.02 23.87
CA ASN A 48 20.56 1.43 23.93
C ASN A 48 20.60 2.08 22.53
N LEU A 49 19.82 1.56 21.60
CA LEU A 49 19.56 2.18 20.30
C LEU A 49 18.48 3.24 20.46
N ASP A 50 18.55 4.31 19.67
CA ASP A 50 17.55 5.38 19.69
C ASP A 50 16.41 5.09 18.70
N GLN A 51 15.31 4.53 19.21
CA GLN A 51 14.12 4.18 18.44
C GLN A 51 14.44 3.37 17.17
N PRO A 52 15.02 2.17 17.29
CA PRO A 52 15.36 1.38 16.11
C PRO A 52 14.09 0.93 15.36
N THR A 53 14.11 1.07 14.03
CA THR A 53 12.93 0.79 13.17
C THR A 53 13.08 -0.48 12.35
N SER A 54 14.22 -0.72 11.74
CA SER A 54 14.42 -1.85 10.83
C SER A 54 15.89 -2.28 10.81
N MET A 55 16.15 -3.50 10.31
CA MET A 55 17.50 -4.05 10.22
C MET A 55 17.71 -4.86 8.95
N ALA A 56 18.98 -5.04 8.54
CA ALA A 56 19.36 -5.92 7.44
C ALA A 56 20.69 -6.63 7.72
N PHE A 57 20.73 -7.95 7.52
CA PHE A 57 21.91 -8.76 7.75
C PHE A 57 22.93 -8.62 6.61
N LEU A 58 24.17 -8.24 6.96
CA LEU A 58 25.34 -8.29 6.08
C LEU A 58 26.04 -9.65 6.17
N GLY A 59 25.88 -10.35 7.29
CA GLY A 59 26.48 -11.64 7.60
C GLY A 59 25.92 -12.26 8.88
N ALA A 60 26.49 -13.35 9.35
CA ALA A 60 25.94 -14.15 10.46
C ALA A 60 25.77 -13.36 11.77
N ASN A 61 26.74 -12.50 12.11
CA ASN A 61 26.69 -11.63 13.29
C ASN A 61 26.97 -10.18 12.93
N ASP A 62 26.66 -9.80 11.68
CA ASP A 62 26.94 -8.49 11.12
C ASP A 62 25.69 -7.98 10.44
N PHE A 63 25.15 -6.85 10.90
CA PHE A 63 23.94 -6.27 10.35
C PHE A 63 23.93 -4.74 10.47
N LEU A 64 23.13 -4.11 9.62
CA LEU A 64 22.77 -2.70 9.73
C LEU A 64 21.47 -2.58 10.52
N VAL A 65 21.39 -1.57 11.37
CA VAL A 65 20.16 -1.19 12.10
C VAL A 65 19.92 0.31 11.95
N LEU A 66 18.67 0.69 11.79
CA LEU A 66 18.25 2.07 11.58
C LEU A 66 17.82 2.71 12.89
N GLU A 67 18.17 3.98 13.11
CA GLU A 67 17.62 4.81 14.18
C GLU A 67 16.69 5.87 13.60
N LYS A 68 15.44 5.87 14.07
CA LYS A 68 14.32 6.66 13.51
C LYS A 68 14.58 8.15 13.53
N ALA A 69 14.96 8.68 14.70
CA ALA A 69 14.98 10.12 14.96
C ALA A 69 16.32 10.77 14.63
N SER A 70 17.41 10.02 14.74
CA SER A 70 18.76 10.49 14.47
C SER A 70 19.22 10.27 13.03
N GLY A 71 18.39 9.62 12.17
CA GLY A 71 18.75 9.36 10.78
C GLY A 71 19.96 8.43 10.58
N ARG A 72 20.46 7.80 11.65
CA ARG A 72 21.66 7.00 11.60
C ARG A 72 21.41 5.56 11.17
N VAL A 73 22.28 5.07 10.28
CA VAL A 73 22.41 3.65 9.97
C VAL A 73 23.64 3.15 10.73
N LEU A 74 23.41 2.33 11.74
CA LEU A 74 24.47 1.78 12.58
C LEU A 74 24.85 0.38 12.10
N ARG A 75 26.16 0.06 12.07
CA ARG A 75 26.65 -1.32 11.88
C ARG A 75 26.86 -1.97 13.23
N VAL A 76 26.27 -3.13 13.39
CA VAL A 76 26.42 -3.98 14.58
C VAL A 76 27.17 -5.25 14.20
N VAL A 77 28.28 -5.50 14.89
CA VAL A 77 29.08 -6.71 14.70
C VAL A 77 29.24 -7.41 16.06
N ASP A 78 28.93 -8.69 16.13
CA ASP A 78 29.00 -9.50 17.35
C ASP A 78 28.27 -8.85 18.55
N GLY A 79 27.16 -8.20 18.30
CA GLY A 79 26.31 -7.55 19.30
C GLY A 79 26.78 -6.16 19.77
N ALA A 80 27.81 -5.61 19.16
CA ALA A 80 28.30 -4.25 19.48
C ALA A 80 28.14 -3.31 18.29
N VAL A 81 27.70 -2.06 18.53
CA VAL A 81 27.75 -1.00 17.53
C VAL A 81 29.20 -0.66 17.24
N THR A 82 29.65 -0.89 16.02
CA THR A 82 31.05 -0.70 15.60
C THR A 82 31.27 0.55 14.75
N ALA A 83 30.23 1.04 14.05
CA ALA A 83 30.32 2.22 13.21
C ALA A 83 28.94 2.83 12.93
N THR A 84 28.92 4.12 12.61
CA THR A 84 27.83 4.78 11.90
C THR A 84 28.15 4.71 10.40
N ALA A 85 27.36 3.91 9.67
CA ALA A 85 27.56 3.69 8.24
C ALA A 85 27.00 4.85 7.39
N LEU A 86 25.99 5.56 7.90
CA LEU A 86 25.36 6.71 7.26
C LEU A 86 24.67 7.56 8.34
N ASP A 87 24.58 8.87 8.07
CA ASP A 87 23.84 9.84 8.87
C ASP A 87 23.06 10.74 7.92
N LEU A 88 21.73 10.75 8.04
CA LEU A 88 20.78 11.49 7.19
C LEU A 88 20.06 12.55 8.01
N ALA A 89 19.91 13.74 7.49
CA ALA A 89 19.09 14.78 8.10
C ALA A 89 17.59 14.42 7.95
N VAL A 90 16.99 13.87 8.98
CA VAL A 90 15.61 13.35 8.95
C VAL A 90 14.61 14.26 9.64
N ASN A 91 13.36 14.29 9.13
CA ASN A 91 12.22 14.74 9.91
C ASN A 91 11.61 13.52 10.63
N SER A 92 11.60 13.55 11.96
CA SER A 92 11.11 12.45 12.79
C SER A 92 9.79 12.73 13.50
N ALA A 93 9.12 13.82 13.12
CA ALA A 93 7.83 14.20 13.71
C ALA A 93 6.79 13.06 13.54
N SER A 94 6.17 12.67 14.65
CA SER A 94 5.18 11.59 14.71
C SER A 94 5.73 10.26 14.15
N GLU A 95 5.22 9.74 13.02
CA GLU A 95 5.63 8.45 12.45
C GLU A 95 6.79 8.56 11.45
N ARG A 96 7.15 9.76 11.01
CA ARG A 96 8.25 10.06 10.09
C ARG A 96 9.61 9.68 10.67
N GLY A 97 10.63 9.61 9.83
CA GLY A 97 12.01 9.35 10.22
C GLY A 97 12.76 8.45 9.24
N LEU A 98 13.82 7.79 9.71
CA LEU A 98 14.48 6.70 8.98
C LEU A 98 13.75 5.39 9.32
N LEU A 99 13.01 4.82 8.35
CA LEU A 99 11.99 3.83 8.64
C LEU A 99 12.30 2.42 8.12
N GLY A 100 12.75 2.26 6.89
CA GLY A 100 12.91 0.96 6.28
C GLY A 100 14.24 0.75 5.57
N ILE A 101 14.71 -0.50 5.56
CA ILE A 101 15.91 -0.93 4.85
C ILE A 101 15.66 -2.24 4.11
N ALA A 102 16.21 -2.34 2.88
CA ALA A 102 16.33 -3.59 2.15
C ALA A 102 17.71 -3.68 1.47
N LEU A 103 18.27 -4.88 1.40
CA LEU A 103 19.45 -5.16 0.59
C LEU A 103 19.02 -5.65 -0.79
N HIS A 104 19.84 -5.36 -1.81
CA HIS A 104 19.63 -5.93 -3.13
C HIS A 104 19.62 -7.47 -3.06
N PRO A 105 18.75 -8.18 -3.82
CA PRO A 105 18.69 -9.66 -3.76
C PRO A 105 20.02 -10.35 -4.02
N ASP A 106 20.87 -9.77 -4.87
CA ASP A 106 22.21 -10.29 -5.17
C ASP A 106 23.31 -9.74 -4.25
N PHE A 107 22.95 -9.19 -3.08
CA PHE A 107 23.96 -8.73 -2.12
C PHE A 107 24.82 -9.91 -1.62
N PRO A 108 26.17 -9.82 -1.51
CA PRO A 108 26.98 -8.61 -1.69
C PRO A 108 27.52 -8.38 -3.11
N ALA A 109 27.21 -9.22 -4.10
CA ALA A 109 27.69 -9.05 -5.47
C ALA A 109 27.18 -7.73 -6.09
N ASN A 110 25.92 -7.37 -5.82
CA ASN A 110 25.38 -6.04 -5.99
C ASN A 110 25.22 -5.40 -4.60
N PRO A 111 26.09 -4.48 -4.18
CA PRO A 111 26.09 -3.94 -2.82
C PRO A 111 25.06 -2.80 -2.63
N GLY A 112 23.93 -2.87 -3.33
CA GLY A 112 22.81 -1.93 -3.21
C GLY A 112 22.10 -2.07 -1.87
N VAL A 113 21.88 -0.93 -1.19
CA VAL A 113 21.09 -0.80 0.05
C VAL A 113 20.02 0.25 -0.18
N TYR A 114 18.78 -0.09 0.08
CA TYR A 114 17.61 0.74 -0.19
C TYR A 114 17.03 1.21 1.13
N LEU A 115 16.90 2.54 1.29
CA LEU A 115 16.40 3.16 2.51
C LEU A 115 15.13 3.94 2.23
N TYR A 116 14.10 3.72 3.05
CA TYR A 116 12.94 4.59 3.15
C TYR A 116 13.15 5.55 4.31
N TRP A 117 13.05 6.87 4.05
CA TRP A 117 13.26 7.89 5.05
C TRP A 117 12.51 9.18 4.72
N THR A 118 12.27 10.01 5.74
CA THR A 118 11.64 11.33 5.58
C THR A 118 12.69 12.41 5.69
N GLU A 119 12.88 13.18 4.62
CA GLU A 119 13.86 14.27 4.53
C GLU A 119 13.43 15.45 5.41
N SER A 120 14.38 16.02 6.17
CA SER A 120 14.19 17.30 6.85
C SER A 120 14.47 18.45 5.89
N SER A 121 13.58 19.46 5.86
CA SER A 121 13.79 20.68 5.05
C SER A 121 14.84 21.61 5.63
N THR A 122 15.26 21.40 6.89
CA THR A 122 16.26 22.26 7.56
C THR A 122 17.70 21.86 7.27
N GLY A 123 17.93 20.67 6.70
CA GLY A 123 19.25 20.10 6.50
C GLY A 123 19.88 19.52 7.77
N ALA A 124 19.13 19.44 8.86
CA ALA A 124 19.47 18.78 10.13
C ALA A 124 18.25 17.99 10.63
N ASP A 125 18.44 17.10 11.60
CA ASP A 125 17.32 16.40 12.22
C ASP A 125 16.31 17.37 12.80
N SER A 126 15.01 17.08 12.60
CA SER A 126 13.92 17.88 13.13
C SER A 126 12.76 17.01 13.60
N GLY A 127 12.14 17.41 14.71
CA GLY A 127 10.89 16.86 15.23
C GLY A 127 9.68 17.77 14.97
N GLU A 128 9.84 18.86 14.22
CA GLU A 128 8.76 19.80 13.92
C GLU A 128 7.94 19.33 12.72
N LEU A 129 6.61 19.34 12.83
CA LEU A 129 5.70 18.84 11.79
C LEU A 129 5.85 19.55 10.43
N ALA A 130 6.22 20.84 10.46
CA ALA A 130 6.34 21.65 9.25
C ALA A 130 7.71 21.52 8.55
N ASP A 131 8.73 20.98 9.24
CA ASP A 131 10.11 20.92 8.72
C ASP A 131 10.33 19.75 7.75
N VAL A 132 9.44 19.63 6.77
CA VAL A 132 9.46 18.57 5.77
C VAL A 132 9.07 19.12 4.40
N PRO A 133 9.71 18.70 3.31
CA PRO A 133 9.25 19.02 1.96
C PRO A 133 7.90 18.37 1.68
N LEU A 134 7.13 18.93 0.72
CA LEU A 134 5.86 18.33 0.25
C LEU A 134 6.02 16.84 -0.07
N LEU A 135 7.03 16.50 -0.87
CA LEU A 135 7.41 15.13 -1.22
C LEU A 135 8.67 14.73 -0.42
N GLY A 136 8.55 14.74 0.91
CA GLY A 136 9.64 14.50 1.85
C GLY A 136 9.91 13.04 2.17
N ASN A 137 8.92 12.16 2.03
CA ASN A 137 9.12 10.71 2.11
C ASN A 137 9.81 10.24 0.83
N ARG A 138 10.85 9.43 0.96
CA ARG A 138 11.65 9.04 -0.19
C ARG A 138 12.26 7.66 -0.03
N VAL A 139 12.47 6.99 -1.15
CA VAL A 139 13.30 5.79 -1.22
C VAL A 139 14.53 6.11 -2.06
N ASP A 140 15.69 5.96 -1.45
CA ASP A 140 16.98 6.12 -2.11
C ASP A 140 17.76 4.81 -2.13
N ARG A 141 18.50 4.58 -3.21
CA ARG A 141 19.51 3.55 -3.31
C ARG A 141 20.86 4.10 -2.88
N PHE A 142 21.53 3.34 -2.01
CA PHE A 142 22.89 3.59 -1.54
C PHE A 142 23.78 2.41 -1.91
N MET A 143 25.08 2.66 -2.05
CA MET A 143 26.08 1.64 -2.30
C MET A 143 26.90 1.39 -1.03
N TRP A 144 26.94 0.13 -0.62
CA TRP A 144 27.75 -0.33 0.51
C TRP A 144 29.18 -0.62 0.06
N ASN A 145 30.18 0.01 0.68
CA ASN A 145 31.60 -0.18 0.34
C ASN A 145 32.36 -1.06 1.34
N GLY A 146 31.65 -1.74 2.26
CA GLY A 146 32.23 -2.52 3.35
C GLY A 146 32.30 -1.79 4.70
N SER A 147 32.10 -0.47 4.72
CA SER A 147 32.15 0.35 5.96
C SER A 147 31.10 1.46 6.01
N THR A 148 30.80 2.10 4.86
CA THR A 148 29.88 3.22 4.77
C THR A 148 28.92 3.06 3.59
N LEU A 149 27.84 3.82 3.64
CA LEU A 149 26.84 3.92 2.57
C LEU A 149 27.02 5.24 1.83
N THR A 150 27.10 5.18 0.51
CA THR A 150 27.16 6.36 -0.37
C THR A 150 25.89 6.40 -1.21
N ARG A 151 25.17 7.51 -1.17
CA ARG A 151 23.94 7.67 -1.96
C ARG A 151 24.27 7.64 -3.45
N GLU A 152 23.53 6.81 -4.19
CA GLU A 152 23.67 6.64 -5.62
C GLU A 152 22.53 7.31 -6.37
N GLN A 153 21.27 6.99 -6.01
CA GLN A 153 20.09 7.38 -6.77
C GLN A 153 18.87 7.59 -5.86
N ASN A 154 18.02 8.56 -6.17
CA ASN A 154 16.66 8.60 -5.67
C ASN A 154 15.75 7.78 -6.59
N LEU A 155 15.01 6.84 -6.03
CA LEU A 155 14.09 5.99 -6.80
C LEU A 155 12.70 6.60 -6.88
N ILE A 156 12.24 7.19 -5.77
CA ILE A 156 10.91 7.81 -5.69
C ILE A 156 10.86 8.80 -4.53
N ARG A 157 10.06 9.86 -4.72
CA ARG A 157 9.62 10.77 -3.67
C ARG A 157 8.12 10.63 -3.48
N LEU A 158 7.69 10.62 -2.23
CA LEU A 158 6.30 10.41 -1.83
C LEU A 158 5.84 11.54 -0.90
N ARG A 159 4.54 11.72 -0.80
CA ARG A 159 3.92 12.74 0.05
C ARG A 159 4.34 12.56 1.52
N ALA A 160 4.76 13.65 2.17
CA ALA A 160 5.08 13.68 3.60
C ALA A 160 4.44 14.87 4.30
N LEU A 161 4.25 16.00 3.62
CA LEU A 161 3.57 17.16 4.20
C LEU A 161 2.07 17.06 3.94
N GLN A 162 1.31 16.92 5.02
CA GLN A 162 -0.15 16.95 4.99
C GLN A 162 -0.62 18.40 5.10
N GLN A 163 -0.60 19.10 3.98
CA GLN A 163 -0.99 20.51 3.89
C GLN A 163 -2.36 20.60 3.21
N ASP A 164 -3.42 20.57 4.01
CA ASP A 164 -4.77 20.75 3.54
C ASP A 164 -5.33 22.07 4.04
N ALA A 165 -6.24 22.67 3.29
CA ALA A 165 -6.97 23.84 3.73
C ALA A 165 -7.72 23.51 5.03
N ASP A 166 -7.51 24.36 6.04
CA ASP A 166 -8.20 24.31 7.34
C ASP A 166 -7.99 23.04 8.18
N GLN A 167 -7.02 22.17 7.82
CA GLN A 167 -6.68 20.98 8.59
C GLN A 167 -5.36 21.18 9.37
N PRO A 168 -5.24 20.63 10.60
CA PRO A 168 -3.98 20.66 11.32
C PRO A 168 -2.91 19.84 10.62
N LEU A 169 -1.66 20.30 10.69
CA LEU A 169 -0.52 19.51 10.22
C LEU A 169 -0.46 18.16 10.97
N ARG A 170 -0.06 17.13 10.27
CA ARG A 170 0.13 15.77 10.79
C ARG A 170 1.47 15.21 10.32
N GLY A 171 1.92 14.11 10.89
CA GLY A 171 3.13 13.42 10.51
C GLY A 171 2.95 11.92 10.68
N ASN A 172 1.77 11.42 10.37
CA ASN A 172 1.36 10.04 10.59
C ASN A 172 0.96 9.35 9.28
N HIS A 173 0.88 8.03 9.33
CA HIS A 173 0.56 7.13 8.23
C HIS A 173 1.57 7.22 7.06
N ASP A 174 2.84 7.28 7.41
CA ASP A 174 3.93 7.35 6.43
C ASP A 174 4.36 5.96 5.91
N GLY A 175 3.89 4.87 6.54
CA GLY A 175 4.28 3.51 6.20
C GLY A 175 5.77 3.27 6.44
N GLY A 176 6.55 3.10 5.36
CA GLY A 176 8.00 3.09 5.44
C GLY A 176 8.66 1.73 5.22
N VAL A 177 7.91 0.66 5.07
CA VAL A 177 8.48 -0.67 4.83
C VAL A 177 8.92 -0.81 3.37
N VAL A 178 10.12 -1.32 3.16
CA VAL A 178 10.66 -1.68 1.85
C VAL A 178 11.13 -3.13 1.86
N ARG A 179 10.79 -3.90 0.82
CA ARG A 179 11.17 -5.31 0.68
C ARG A 179 11.38 -5.67 -0.78
N PHE A 180 12.36 -6.52 -1.06
CA PHE A 180 12.42 -7.18 -2.36
C PHE A 180 11.54 -8.42 -2.37
N GLY A 181 10.72 -8.54 -3.41
CA GLY A 181 9.93 -9.74 -3.67
C GLY A 181 10.75 -10.87 -4.29
N PRO A 182 10.20 -12.09 -4.33
CA PRO A 182 10.83 -13.23 -4.99
C PRO A 182 11.02 -13.02 -6.51
N ASP A 183 10.34 -12.05 -7.08
CA ASP A 183 10.45 -11.60 -8.47
C ASP A 183 11.58 -10.57 -8.70
N GLY A 184 12.35 -10.25 -7.65
CA GLY A 184 13.44 -9.28 -7.69
C GLY A 184 12.99 -7.83 -7.81
N LYS A 185 11.71 -7.51 -7.57
CA LYS A 185 11.19 -6.14 -7.57
C LYS A 185 11.16 -5.57 -6.16
N LEU A 186 11.31 -4.25 -6.07
CA LEU A 186 11.23 -3.51 -4.81
C LEU A 186 9.78 -3.14 -4.52
N TYR A 187 9.26 -3.61 -3.38
CA TYR A 187 7.95 -3.26 -2.86
C TYR A 187 8.08 -2.23 -1.77
N ILE A 188 7.22 -1.21 -1.80
CA ILE A 188 7.22 -0.08 -0.88
C ILE A 188 5.82 0.08 -0.33
N TYR A 189 5.69 0.09 0.99
CA TYR A 189 4.43 0.32 1.69
C TYR A 189 4.30 1.78 2.07
N MET A 190 3.22 2.42 1.64
CA MET A 190 2.89 3.81 1.94
C MET A 190 1.46 3.89 2.50
N GLY A 191 1.29 4.50 3.67
CA GLY A 191 -0.01 4.78 4.26
C GLY A 191 -0.72 5.98 3.61
N ASP A 192 -1.91 6.32 4.09
CA ASP A 192 -2.75 7.39 3.55
C ASP A 192 -2.38 8.80 4.03
N ASN A 193 -1.28 8.96 4.75
CA ASN A 193 -0.87 10.20 5.42
C ASN A 193 -1.94 10.82 6.33
N GLY A 194 -2.90 10.02 6.82
CA GLY A 194 -4.04 10.50 7.59
C GLY A 194 -5.00 11.36 6.76
N ARG A 195 -4.97 11.22 5.44
CA ARG A 195 -5.79 11.92 4.45
C ARG A 195 -6.51 10.92 3.57
N ARG A 196 -7.43 11.43 2.76
CA ARG A 196 -8.26 10.63 1.86
C ARG A 196 -8.04 11.09 0.43
N GLY A 197 -8.31 10.24 -0.50
CA GLY A 197 -8.26 10.51 -1.91
C GLY A 197 -8.83 9.33 -2.67
N GLN A 198 -8.75 9.35 -3.98
CA GLN A 198 -9.32 8.32 -4.85
C GLN A 198 -8.79 6.91 -4.52
N MET A 199 -7.52 6.79 -4.15
CA MET A 199 -6.91 5.50 -3.78
C MET A 199 -7.40 4.94 -2.44
N GLN A 200 -8.19 5.70 -1.67
CA GLN A 200 -8.85 5.27 -0.46
C GLN A 200 -10.35 5.06 -0.64
N ASN A 201 -10.81 4.77 -1.86
CA ASN A 201 -12.21 4.47 -2.16
C ASN A 201 -13.20 5.60 -1.79
N LEU A 202 -12.77 6.83 -1.87
CA LEU A 202 -13.64 7.99 -1.83
C LEU A 202 -13.86 8.54 -3.24
N PRO A 203 -15.09 8.95 -3.58
CA PRO A 203 -15.34 9.62 -4.85
C PRO A 203 -14.70 11.01 -4.85
N ASP A 204 -14.34 11.51 -6.03
CA ASP A 204 -14.02 12.92 -6.23
C ASP A 204 -15.24 13.79 -5.94
N GLY A 205 -15.00 15.02 -5.50
CA GLY A 205 -16.06 15.98 -5.19
C GLY A 205 -16.44 16.01 -3.70
N PRO A 206 -17.33 16.94 -3.32
CA PRO A 206 -17.77 17.05 -1.94
C PRO A 206 -18.22 15.70 -1.42
N GLY A 207 -17.76 15.33 -0.22
CA GLY A 207 -18.18 14.07 0.41
C GLY A 207 -19.69 13.93 0.43
N PRO A 208 -20.24 12.72 0.71
CA PRO A 208 -21.67 12.44 0.63
C PRO A 208 -22.56 13.39 1.44
N ASP A 209 -22.02 14.00 2.48
CA ASP A 209 -22.67 14.97 3.35
C ASP A 209 -22.39 16.43 2.95
N GLY A 210 -21.62 16.66 1.90
CA GLY A 210 -21.25 18.00 1.40
C GLY A 210 -20.23 18.74 2.28
N ASN A 211 -19.70 18.11 3.34
CA ASN A 211 -18.81 18.73 4.30
C ASN A 211 -17.34 18.34 4.13
N MET A 212 -17.05 17.38 3.27
CA MET A 212 -15.71 16.88 3.02
C MET A 212 -15.23 17.31 1.65
N PRO A 213 -14.07 17.98 1.54
CA PRO A 213 -13.46 18.25 0.25
C PRO A 213 -13.14 16.94 -0.48
N ASP A 214 -13.22 16.95 -1.80
CA ASP A 214 -12.79 15.86 -2.67
C ASP A 214 -11.27 15.66 -2.59
N ASP A 215 -10.50 16.75 -2.64
CA ASP A 215 -9.06 16.76 -2.44
C ASP A 215 -8.72 16.98 -0.97
N GLN A 216 -8.31 15.92 -0.30
CA GLN A 216 -7.89 15.97 1.09
C GLN A 216 -6.45 16.46 1.26
N PHE A 217 -5.68 16.57 0.18
CA PHE A 217 -4.30 17.03 0.23
C PHE A 217 -4.17 18.53 -0.04
N GLY A 218 -5.17 19.16 -0.65
CA GLY A 218 -5.17 20.61 -0.91
C GLY A 218 -3.98 21.10 -1.73
N GLY A 219 -3.41 20.23 -2.54
CA GLY A 219 -2.26 20.52 -3.40
C GLY A 219 -2.66 20.84 -4.84
N PRO A 220 -1.71 21.24 -5.69
CA PRO A 220 -1.96 21.45 -7.11
C PRO A 220 -2.05 20.15 -7.93
N GLU A 221 -1.60 19.02 -7.36
CA GLU A 221 -1.63 17.72 -8.00
C GLU A 221 -3.01 17.08 -7.86
N PRO A 222 -3.51 16.39 -8.90
CA PRO A 222 -4.75 15.62 -8.83
C PRO A 222 -4.68 14.50 -7.77
N ASP A 223 -5.80 14.17 -7.14
CA ASP A 223 -5.89 13.12 -6.11
C ASP A 223 -5.34 11.77 -6.56
N ASP A 224 -5.56 11.39 -7.79
CA ASP A 224 -5.05 10.16 -8.38
C ASP A 224 -3.55 10.17 -8.70
N ALA A 225 -2.88 11.32 -8.59
CA ALA A 225 -1.43 11.42 -8.62
C ALA A 225 -0.79 11.15 -7.25
N HIS A 226 -1.56 11.18 -6.17
CA HIS A 226 -1.06 10.95 -4.82
C HIS A 226 -0.83 9.45 -4.59
N LEU A 227 0.42 9.06 -4.44
CA LEU A 227 0.81 7.67 -4.16
C LEU A 227 0.71 7.37 -2.65
N THR A 228 -0.48 7.58 -2.07
CA THR A 228 -0.79 7.33 -0.66
C THR A 228 -1.83 6.22 -0.52
N GLY A 229 -1.78 5.46 0.57
CA GLY A 229 -2.65 4.32 0.78
C GLY A 229 -2.39 3.17 -0.21
N VAL A 230 -1.12 2.88 -0.50
CA VAL A 230 -0.72 1.97 -1.58
C VAL A 230 0.45 1.06 -1.18
N VAL A 231 0.52 -0.10 -1.83
CA VAL A 231 1.77 -0.82 -2.05
C VAL A 231 2.26 -0.51 -3.45
N LEU A 232 3.48 0.00 -3.57
CA LEU A 232 4.15 0.23 -4.84
C LEU A 232 5.05 -0.96 -5.18
N ARG A 233 5.26 -1.21 -6.48
CA ARG A 233 6.20 -2.22 -6.98
C ARG A 233 7.04 -1.61 -8.09
N LEU A 234 8.36 -1.55 -7.87
CA LEU A 234 9.34 -0.89 -8.75
C LEU A 234 10.45 -1.85 -9.15
N ASN A 235 11.08 -1.57 -10.28
CA ASN A 235 12.40 -2.10 -10.58
C ASN A 235 13.43 -1.48 -9.60
N ASP A 236 14.62 -2.05 -9.51
CA ASP A 236 15.70 -1.59 -8.63
C ASP A 236 16.27 -0.22 -9.04
N ASP A 237 15.95 0.28 -10.24
CA ASP A 237 16.26 1.61 -10.75
C ASP A 237 15.14 2.65 -10.53
N GLY A 238 14.03 2.25 -9.89
CA GLY A 238 12.86 3.10 -9.62
C GLY A 238 11.85 3.17 -10.77
N SER A 239 12.08 2.54 -11.91
CA SER A 239 11.12 2.47 -13.01
C SER A 239 9.96 1.52 -12.66
N ALA A 240 8.80 1.76 -13.28
CA ALA A 240 7.64 0.88 -13.10
C ALA A 240 7.80 -0.40 -13.95
N PRO A 241 7.68 -1.61 -13.36
CA PRO A 241 7.63 -2.85 -14.12
C PRO A 241 6.43 -2.88 -15.08
N THR A 242 6.65 -3.34 -16.32
CA THR A 242 5.60 -3.36 -17.35
C THR A 242 4.48 -4.38 -17.06
N ASP A 243 4.73 -5.31 -16.15
CA ASP A 243 3.79 -6.32 -15.67
C ASP A 243 3.04 -5.89 -14.38
N ASN A 244 3.21 -4.65 -13.94
CA ASN A 244 2.39 -4.09 -12.86
C ASN A 244 0.91 -4.08 -13.24
N PRO A 245 0.00 -4.34 -12.27
CA PRO A 245 -1.43 -4.52 -12.55
C PRO A 245 -2.07 -3.31 -13.24
N PHE A 246 -1.59 -2.10 -12.94
CA PHE A 246 -2.12 -0.86 -13.49
C PHE A 246 -1.22 -0.20 -14.54
N PHE A 247 -0.14 -0.87 -14.98
CA PHE A 247 0.83 -0.29 -15.92
C PHE A 247 0.16 0.19 -17.21
N ARG A 248 -0.71 -0.64 -17.79
CA ARG A 248 -1.41 -0.30 -19.04
C ARG A 248 -2.37 0.88 -18.87
N ALA A 249 -3.14 0.90 -17.78
CA ALA A 249 -4.06 2.00 -17.48
C ALA A 249 -3.29 3.31 -17.33
N GLY A 250 -2.19 3.30 -16.59
CA GLY A 250 -1.33 4.46 -16.43
C GLY A 250 -0.71 4.93 -17.76
N ALA A 251 -0.29 3.99 -18.64
CA ALA A 251 0.24 4.32 -19.96
C ALA A 251 -0.81 5.03 -20.85
N ILE A 252 -2.06 4.61 -20.77
CA ILE A 252 -3.17 5.23 -21.51
C ILE A 252 -3.53 6.61 -20.93
N ARG A 253 -3.62 6.71 -19.59
CA ARG A 253 -3.88 7.97 -18.92
C ARG A 253 -2.83 9.02 -19.24
N GLY A 254 -1.54 8.63 -19.21
CA GLY A 254 -0.42 9.53 -19.47
C GLY A 254 -0.22 10.60 -18.39
N GLY A 255 0.74 11.50 -18.60
CA GLY A 255 1.07 12.52 -17.63
C GLY A 255 1.63 11.96 -16.31
N GLU A 256 1.65 12.79 -15.28
CA GLU A 256 2.15 12.41 -13.95
C GLU A 256 1.24 11.38 -13.27
N ALA A 257 -0.06 11.58 -13.29
CA ALA A 257 -1.05 10.64 -12.74
C ALA A 257 -0.91 9.25 -13.37
N GLY A 258 -0.76 9.17 -14.70
CA GLY A 258 -0.51 7.90 -15.38
C GLY A 258 0.81 7.25 -14.99
N ALA A 259 1.89 8.02 -14.89
CA ALA A 259 3.20 7.53 -14.46
C ALA A 259 3.19 7.04 -13.01
N ASN A 260 2.39 7.65 -12.14
CA ASN A 260 2.19 7.20 -10.76
C ASN A 260 1.37 5.93 -10.70
N LEU A 261 0.26 5.86 -11.43
CA LEU A 261 -0.59 4.66 -11.51
C LEU A 261 0.19 3.41 -11.98
N GLN A 262 1.16 3.58 -12.89
CA GLN A 262 2.02 2.48 -13.34
C GLN A 262 2.84 1.82 -12.22
N LYS A 263 3.10 2.51 -11.10
CA LYS A 263 3.91 2.04 -9.98
C LYS A 263 3.09 1.27 -8.93
N VAL A 264 1.76 1.39 -8.95
CA VAL A 264 0.86 0.81 -7.95
C VAL A 264 0.75 -0.69 -8.12
N PHE A 265 0.91 -1.43 -7.02
CA PHE A 265 0.69 -2.88 -6.94
C PHE A 265 -0.66 -3.22 -6.29
N ALA A 266 -1.00 -2.54 -5.17
CA ALA A 266 -2.26 -2.65 -4.45
C ALA A 266 -2.60 -1.30 -3.81
N TYR A 267 -3.86 -1.08 -3.46
CA TYR A 267 -4.35 0.18 -2.90
C TYR A 267 -5.51 -0.02 -1.91
N GLY A 268 -6.11 1.06 -1.43
CA GLY A 268 -7.17 0.99 -0.41
C GLY A 268 -6.62 0.69 0.98
N ILE A 269 -5.48 1.28 1.32
CA ILE A 269 -4.73 1.06 2.54
C ILE A 269 -4.83 2.29 3.44
N ARG A 270 -5.02 2.08 4.76
CA ARG A 270 -4.94 3.15 5.74
C ARG A 270 -3.50 3.39 6.20
N ASN A 271 -2.95 2.47 6.97
CA ASN A 271 -1.58 2.55 7.49
C ASN A 271 -1.09 1.19 7.98
N GLY A 272 0.20 0.95 7.83
CA GLY A 272 0.86 -0.24 8.37
C GLY A 272 2.37 -0.08 8.45
N PHE A 273 2.96 -0.87 9.33
CA PHE A 273 4.39 -0.86 9.62
C PHE A 273 5.04 -2.23 9.40
N GLY A 274 4.27 -3.17 8.85
CA GLY A 274 4.73 -4.53 8.60
C GLY A 274 4.33 -5.02 7.22
N MET A 275 5.30 -5.49 6.45
CA MET A 275 5.11 -6.14 5.15
C MET A 275 6.21 -7.18 4.95
N ALA A 276 5.84 -8.41 4.62
CA ALA A 276 6.78 -9.50 4.42
C ALA A 276 6.31 -10.48 3.35
N PHE A 277 7.25 -11.07 2.62
CA PHE A 277 7.00 -12.19 1.74
C PHE A 277 7.12 -13.51 2.50
N ASP A 278 6.14 -14.37 2.32
CA ASP A 278 6.23 -15.76 2.78
C ASP A 278 7.36 -16.48 2.00
N PRO A 279 8.40 -16.95 2.68
CA PRO A 279 9.58 -17.54 2.01
C PRO A 279 9.28 -18.88 1.33
N PHE A 280 8.11 -19.47 1.53
CA PHE A 280 7.72 -20.78 0.98
C PHE A 280 6.74 -20.68 -0.18
N SER A 281 5.84 -19.71 -0.15
CA SER A 281 4.85 -19.50 -1.21
C SER A 281 5.15 -18.30 -2.12
N GLY A 282 5.93 -17.34 -1.63
CA GLY A 282 6.15 -16.06 -2.31
C GLY A 282 4.98 -15.09 -2.18
N GLU A 283 3.92 -15.43 -1.44
CA GLU A 283 2.78 -14.53 -1.22
C GLU A 283 3.19 -13.34 -0.34
N LEU A 284 2.69 -12.17 -0.65
CA LEU A 284 2.92 -10.94 0.12
C LEU A 284 1.87 -10.83 1.23
N TRP A 285 2.35 -10.53 2.44
CA TRP A 285 1.52 -10.29 3.61
C TRP A 285 1.82 -8.93 4.22
N GLU A 286 0.80 -8.27 4.76
CA GLU A 286 0.94 -7.00 5.46
C GLU A 286 0.02 -6.93 6.69
N GLY A 287 0.36 -6.03 7.63
CA GLY A 287 -0.46 -5.69 8.78
C GLY A 287 -0.96 -4.26 8.68
N GLN A 288 -2.27 -4.06 8.74
CA GLN A 288 -2.91 -2.77 8.61
C GLN A 288 -3.57 -2.32 9.91
N ASN A 289 -3.29 -1.09 10.30
CA ASN A 289 -3.90 -0.44 11.46
C ASN A 289 -5.23 0.20 11.06
N GLY A 290 -6.32 -0.21 11.71
CA GLY A 290 -7.59 0.48 11.71
C GLY A 290 -7.51 1.86 12.36
N ASP A 291 -8.59 2.65 12.37
CA ASP A 291 -8.60 3.90 13.14
C ASP A 291 -8.77 3.60 14.64
N ASP A 292 -9.87 2.99 14.98
CA ASP A 292 -10.15 2.50 16.33
C ASP A 292 -10.58 1.03 16.34
N SER A 293 -10.90 0.48 15.16
CA SER A 293 -11.42 -0.87 15.01
C SER A 293 -10.90 -1.58 13.77
N PHE A 294 -11.06 -2.88 13.77
CA PHE A 294 -10.77 -3.79 12.65
C PHE A 294 -9.36 -3.65 12.08
N THR A 295 -8.38 -3.69 12.98
CA THR A 295 -6.99 -3.95 12.60
C THR A 295 -6.88 -5.27 11.85
N GLU A 296 -6.08 -5.32 10.79
CA GLU A 296 -6.07 -6.41 9.82
C GLU A 296 -4.71 -7.04 9.61
N ILE A 297 -4.73 -8.31 9.26
CA ILE A 297 -3.63 -9.01 8.59
C ILE A 297 -4.14 -9.44 7.22
N ASN A 298 -3.53 -8.90 6.18
CA ASN A 298 -3.92 -9.10 4.80
C ASN A 298 -2.89 -9.89 4.01
N ARG A 299 -3.36 -10.69 3.06
CA ARG A 299 -2.58 -11.23 1.97
C ARG A 299 -2.80 -10.35 0.74
N VAL A 300 -1.74 -9.77 0.22
CA VAL A 300 -1.81 -8.73 -0.83
C VAL A 300 -1.55 -9.33 -2.20
N GLU A 301 -2.55 -9.32 -3.06
CA GLU A 301 -2.44 -9.73 -4.46
C GLU A 301 -2.24 -8.53 -5.40
N ALA A 302 -1.69 -8.80 -6.58
CA ALA A 302 -1.55 -7.78 -7.61
C ALA A 302 -2.92 -7.19 -8.01
N GLY A 303 -3.06 -5.87 -7.93
CA GLY A 303 -4.30 -5.16 -8.22
C GLY A 303 -5.35 -5.23 -7.10
N ALA A 304 -4.98 -5.69 -5.90
CA ALA A 304 -5.90 -5.73 -4.77
C ALA A 304 -6.33 -4.32 -4.34
N ASN A 305 -7.60 -4.21 -3.97
CA ASN A 305 -8.18 -3.11 -3.21
C ASN A 305 -8.47 -3.63 -1.80
N LEU A 306 -7.81 -3.08 -0.78
CA LEU A 306 -7.94 -3.53 0.61
C LEU A 306 -9.08 -2.84 1.37
N GLY A 307 -9.87 -2.01 0.69
CA GLY A 307 -11.18 -1.55 1.17
C GLY A 307 -11.20 -0.19 1.87
N TRP A 308 -10.10 0.27 2.46
CA TRP A 308 -10.07 1.55 3.15
C TRP A 308 -10.47 2.69 2.20
N ILE A 309 -11.40 3.54 2.51
CA ILE A 309 -12.09 3.83 3.78
C ILE A 309 -13.47 3.16 3.90
N GLN A 310 -13.96 2.48 2.87
CA GLN A 310 -15.31 1.92 2.85
C GLN A 310 -15.43 0.70 3.77
N VAL A 311 -14.36 -0.06 3.91
CA VAL A 311 -14.32 -1.33 4.66
C VAL A 311 -13.04 -1.42 5.45
N MET A 312 -13.16 -1.84 6.71
CA MET A 312 -12.12 -2.45 7.54
C MET A 312 -12.73 -3.69 8.22
N GLY A 313 -11.97 -4.76 8.31
CA GLY A 313 -12.45 -6.06 8.76
C GLY A 313 -13.32 -6.79 7.73
N PRO A 314 -13.91 -7.94 8.10
CA PRO A 314 -14.76 -8.72 7.20
C PRO A 314 -16.01 -7.94 6.77
N LEU A 315 -16.41 -8.10 5.51
CA LEU A 315 -17.61 -7.46 4.95
C LEU A 315 -18.89 -7.71 5.77
N GLU A 316 -19.03 -8.89 6.34
CA GLU A 316 -20.19 -9.23 7.17
C GLU A 316 -20.25 -8.43 8.47
N ARG A 317 -19.12 -7.84 8.90
CA ARG A 317 -19.01 -7.02 10.10
C ARG A 317 -19.06 -5.51 9.83
N ILE A 318 -19.39 -5.09 8.60
CA ILE A 318 -19.37 -3.66 8.18
C ILE A 318 -20.25 -2.76 9.06
N ALA A 319 -21.40 -3.24 9.51
CA ALA A 319 -22.28 -2.47 10.39
C ALA A 319 -21.63 -2.23 11.77
N GLN A 320 -20.88 -3.20 12.28
CA GLN A 320 -20.13 -3.05 13.53
C GLN A 320 -18.94 -2.09 13.35
N PHE A 321 -18.22 -2.17 12.22
CA PHE A 321 -17.18 -1.22 11.86
C PHE A 321 -17.73 0.22 11.85
N LYS A 322 -18.83 0.44 11.12
CA LYS A 322 -19.49 1.74 11.06
C LYS A 322 -19.92 2.25 12.44
N GLU A 323 -20.52 1.39 13.26
CA GLU A 323 -20.95 1.74 14.62
C GLU A 323 -19.76 2.20 15.47
N ILE A 324 -18.66 1.47 15.47
CA ILE A 324 -17.47 1.82 16.27
C ILE A 324 -16.85 3.13 15.79
N GLU A 325 -16.68 3.30 14.48
CA GLU A 325 -15.99 4.45 13.90
C GLU A 325 -16.83 5.75 13.89
N THR A 326 -18.16 5.67 13.99
CA THR A 326 -19.04 6.84 13.85
C THR A 326 -19.95 7.13 15.04
N SER A 327 -20.04 6.22 16.02
CA SER A 327 -20.91 6.35 17.19
C SER A 327 -20.14 6.89 18.39
N SER A 328 -20.79 7.73 19.20
CA SER A 328 -20.26 8.20 20.49
C SER A 328 -20.41 7.19 21.64
N ASN A 329 -20.82 5.95 21.35
CA ASN A 329 -21.08 4.92 22.36
C ASN A 329 -19.79 4.31 22.95
N PHE A 330 -18.66 4.45 22.29
CA PHE A 330 -17.39 3.86 22.68
C PHE A 330 -16.49 4.92 23.34
N PHE A 331 -16.49 4.95 24.68
CA PHE A 331 -15.71 5.90 25.45
C PHE A 331 -14.20 5.73 25.20
N GLY A 332 -13.51 6.85 24.95
CA GLY A 332 -12.07 6.89 24.71
C GLY A 332 -11.63 6.66 23.27
N LEU A 333 -12.56 6.36 22.36
CA LEU A 333 -12.29 6.24 20.94
C LEU A 333 -12.51 7.57 20.20
N GLN A 334 -11.85 7.72 19.06
CA GLN A 334 -11.94 8.94 18.23
C GLN A 334 -12.98 8.80 17.13
N GLN A 335 -14.25 8.61 17.50
CA GLN A 335 -15.33 8.27 16.56
C GLN A 335 -15.70 9.36 15.55
N ILE A 336 -15.23 10.59 15.71
CA ILE A 336 -15.77 11.75 14.96
C ILE A 336 -14.97 12.06 13.69
N ARG A 337 -14.02 11.20 13.29
CA ARG A 337 -13.19 11.48 12.11
C ARG A 337 -13.96 11.34 10.80
N TRP A 338 -15.01 10.53 10.80
CA TRP A 338 -15.74 10.14 9.62
C TRP A 338 -17.21 10.51 9.74
N SER A 339 -17.78 11.06 8.67
CA SER A 339 -19.23 11.14 8.58
C SER A 339 -19.83 9.73 8.53
N PRO A 340 -20.94 9.48 9.24
CA PRO A 340 -21.65 8.21 9.15
C PRO A 340 -22.00 7.78 7.73
N THR A 341 -22.12 8.73 6.80
CA THR A 341 -22.42 8.47 5.38
C THR A 341 -21.21 8.03 4.56
N ASN A 342 -19.98 8.19 5.07
CA ASN A 342 -18.77 7.79 4.36
C ASN A 342 -18.53 6.27 4.42
N ILE A 343 -19.01 5.58 5.45
CA ILE A 343 -18.92 4.14 5.59
C ILE A 343 -20.25 3.51 5.17
N ALA A 344 -20.21 2.46 4.39
CA ALA A 344 -21.40 1.76 3.90
C ALA A 344 -22.21 1.12 5.04
N ASP A 345 -23.53 0.96 4.84
CA ASP A 345 -24.44 0.35 5.82
C ASP A 345 -24.51 -1.18 5.72
N SER A 346 -24.01 -1.74 4.62
CA SER A 346 -24.06 -3.18 4.35
C SER A 346 -22.89 -3.65 3.49
N ALA A 347 -22.61 -4.94 3.52
CA ALA A 347 -21.63 -5.57 2.65
C ALA A 347 -21.89 -5.32 1.16
N GLN A 348 -23.16 -5.38 0.75
CA GLN A 348 -23.55 -5.12 -0.64
C GLN A 348 -23.28 -3.67 -1.04
N GLU A 349 -23.59 -2.71 -0.17
CA GLU A 349 -23.31 -1.30 -0.42
C GLU A 349 -21.79 -1.02 -0.44
N ALA A 350 -21.04 -1.60 0.50
CA ALA A 350 -19.59 -1.49 0.53
C ALA A 350 -18.97 -1.98 -0.78
N LEU A 351 -19.34 -3.17 -1.24
CA LEU A 351 -18.88 -3.70 -2.52
C LEU A 351 -19.29 -2.81 -3.70
N ALA A 352 -20.52 -2.29 -3.70
CA ALA A 352 -20.97 -1.35 -4.74
C ALA A 352 -20.13 -0.06 -4.74
N ARG A 353 -19.78 0.48 -3.57
CA ARG A 353 -18.92 1.66 -3.45
C ARG A 353 -17.48 1.40 -3.86
N LEU A 354 -16.93 0.22 -3.56
CA LEU A 354 -15.62 -0.21 -4.03
C LEU A 354 -15.60 -0.35 -5.57
N PHE A 355 -16.72 -0.77 -6.16
CA PHE A 355 -16.89 -0.86 -7.62
C PHE A 355 -17.28 0.47 -8.27
N MET A 356 -17.94 1.38 -7.57
CA MET A 356 -18.36 2.69 -8.11
C MET A 356 -17.18 3.55 -8.54
N VAL A 357 -16.02 3.39 -7.93
CA VAL A 357 -14.76 3.98 -8.39
C VAL A 357 -14.45 3.56 -9.84
N PHE A 358 -15.05 2.48 -10.34
CA PHE A 358 -14.86 1.90 -11.67
C PHE A 358 -16.07 2.01 -12.57
N GLU A 359 -17.29 2.02 -12.02
CA GLU A 359 -18.52 2.15 -12.81
C GLU A 359 -18.78 3.58 -13.28
N GLY A 360 -18.22 4.57 -12.59
CA GLY A 360 -18.38 5.99 -12.86
C GLY A 360 -17.33 6.62 -13.75
N GLY A 361 -16.38 5.86 -14.27
CA GLY A 361 -15.36 6.41 -15.16
C GLY A 361 -15.96 6.92 -16.46
N ASP A 362 -15.64 8.16 -16.81
CA ASP A 362 -16.09 8.84 -18.02
C ASP A 362 -14.97 8.98 -19.05
N GLU A 363 -13.72 8.65 -18.66
CA GLU A 363 -12.57 8.58 -19.55
C GLU A 363 -12.17 7.14 -19.82
N PHE A 364 -11.95 6.82 -21.08
CA PHE A 364 -11.58 5.49 -21.53
C PHE A 364 -10.43 5.56 -22.52
N GLY A 365 -9.71 4.44 -22.68
CA GLY A 365 -8.64 4.40 -23.65
C GLY A 365 -8.21 2.99 -24.06
N ALA A 366 -7.46 2.91 -25.14
CA ALA A 366 -6.90 1.68 -25.66
C ALA A 366 -5.49 1.93 -26.19
N LEU A 367 -4.51 1.24 -25.63
CA LEU A 367 -3.19 1.13 -26.24
C LEU A 367 -3.24 0.01 -27.29
N MET A 368 -3.04 0.38 -28.56
CA MET A 368 -3.24 -0.51 -29.70
C MET A 368 -1.89 -1.01 -30.22
N THR A 369 -1.73 -2.31 -30.29
CA THR A 369 -0.51 -2.98 -30.77
C THR A 369 -0.84 -4.21 -31.60
N GLY A 370 0.06 -4.64 -32.47
CA GLY A 370 -0.12 -5.86 -33.26
C GLY A 370 -0.18 -7.14 -32.41
N ALA A 371 0.47 -7.14 -31.24
CA ALA A 371 0.45 -8.28 -30.31
C ALA A 371 -0.95 -8.53 -29.69
N GLU A 372 -1.81 -7.52 -29.64
CA GLU A 372 -3.19 -7.63 -29.15
C GLU A 372 -4.18 -8.08 -30.23
N GLU A 373 -3.77 -8.13 -31.50
CA GLU A 373 -4.60 -8.69 -32.59
C GLU A 373 -4.90 -10.18 -32.41
N VAL A 374 -5.94 -10.63 -33.08
CA VAL A 374 -6.36 -12.05 -33.06
C VAL A 374 -6.59 -12.58 -34.48
N PRO A 375 -5.63 -13.32 -35.02
CA PRO A 375 -4.32 -13.70 -34.47
C PRO A 375 -3.35 -12.49 -34.36
N PRO A 376 -2.30 -12.57 -33.51
CA PRO A 376 -1.32 -11.49 -33.37
C PRO A 376 -0.60 -11.15 -34.67
N VAL A 377 -0.35 -9.85 -34.89
CA VAL A 377 0.39 -9.31 -36.04
C VAL A 377 1.75 -8.81 -35.57
N GLN A 378 2.79 -9.18 -36.34
CA GLN A 378 4.15 -8.67 -36.10
C GLN A 378 4.31 -7.34 -36.84
N THR A 379 4.31 -6.24 -36.11
CA THR A 379 4.40 -4.90 -36.67
C THR A 379 4.99 -3.94 -35.65
N ASP A 380 5.62 -2.87 -36.12
CA ASP A 380 6.05 -1.73 -35.32
C ASP A 380 4.95 -0.66 -35.19
N ALA A 381 3.85 -0.82 -35.90
CA ALA A 381 2.68 0.06 -35.82
C ALA A 381 2.11 0.08 -34.39
N ARG A 382 1.75 1.29 -33.93
CA ARG A 382 1.15 1.51 -32.62
C ARG A 382 0.22 2.69 -32.66
N ALA A 383 -0.88 2.62 -31.92
CA ALA A 383 -1.81 3.73 -31.76
C ALA A 383 -2.33 3.82 -30.32
N LEU A 384 -2.84 4.98 -29.97
CA LEU A 384 -3.53 5.25 -28.72
C LEU A 384 -4.90 5.86 -29.06
N ALA A 385 -5.96 5.20 -28.62
CA ALA A 385 -7.30 5.75 -28.64
C ALA A 385 -7.70 6.23 -27.26
N ARG A 386 -8.32 7.43 -27.18
CA ARG A 386 -8.90 8.01 -25.97
C ARG A 386 -10.35 8.35 -26.23
N PHE A 387 -11.18 8.22 -25.18
CA PHE A 387 -12.59 8.49 -25.25
C PHE A 387 -13.04 9.19 -23.97
N THR A 388 -13.95 10.16 -24.09
CA THR A 388 -14.57 10.86 -22.96
C THR A 388 -16.08 10.85 -23.12
N LEU A 389 -16.80 10.33 -22.13
CA LEU A 389 -18.26 10.44 -22.04
C LEU A 389 -18.60 11.85 -21.59
N ASN A 390 -19.30 12.60 -22.46
CA ASN A 390 -19.70 13.96 -22.15
C ASN A 390 -20.99 13.99 -21.30
N PRO A 391 -21.22 15.07 -20.52
CA PRO A 391 -22.43 15.22 -19.71
C PRO A 391 -23.75 15.16 -20.49
N ASP A 392 -23.71 15.44 -21.78
CA ASP A 392 -24.87 15.36 -22.69
C ASP A 392 -25.14 13.96 -23.25
N GLY A 393 -24.33 12.97 -22.82
CA GLY A 393 -24.47 11.57 -23.26
C GLY A 393 -23.76 11.24 -24.57
N THR A 394 -23.06 12.19 -25.19
CA THR A 394 -22.23 11.93 -26.37
C THR A 394 -20.85 11.36 -25.95
N LEU A 395 -20.13 10.77 -26.90
CA LEU A 395 -18.78 10.23 -26.66
C LEU A 395 -17.77 10.97 -27.57
N SER A 396 -16.88 11.73 -26.96
CA SER A 396 -15.75 12.34 -27.67
C SER A 396 -14.61 11.33 -27.80
N TYR A 397 -13.85 11.36 -28.90
CA TYR A 397 -12.71 10.49 -29.09
C TYR A 397 -11.54 11.18 -29.77
N GLU A 398 -10.35 10.65 -29.52
CA GLU A 398 -9.10 10.98 -30.17
C GLU A 398 -8.31 9.70 -30.46
N LEU A 399 -7.85 9.51 -31.68
CA LEU A 399 -6.99 8.42 -32.11
C LEU A 399 -5.66 9.00 -32.62
N ARG A 400 -4.53 8.62 -32.00
CA ARG A 400 -3.18 9.07 -32.35
C ARG A 400 -2.27 7.91 -32.65
N ALA A 401 -1.39 8.10 -33.62
CA ALA A 401 -0.26 7.22 -33.84
C ALA A 401 0.76 7.38 -32.71
N THR A 402 1.26 6.29 -32.16
CA THR A 402 2.36 6.25 -31.16
C THR A 402 3.58 5.47 -31.66
N GLY A 403 3.48 4.96 -32.88
CA GLY A 403 4.53 4.38 -33.71
C GLY A 403 4.20 4.64 -35.17
N PRO A 404 5.09 4.25 -36.13
CA PRO A 404 4.82 4.39 -37.56
C PRO A 404 3.61 3.53 -37.95
N ILE A 405 2.71 4.07 -38.78
CA ILE A 405 1.59 3.35 -39.39
C ILE A 405 1.60 3.67 -40.87
N GLU A 406 1.71 2.66 -41.71
CA GLU A 406 1.72 2.79 -43.16
C GLU A 406 0.37 2.37 -43.74
N ASP A 407 -0.12 3.10 -44.72
CA ASP A 407 -1.31 2.76 -45.50
C ASP A 407 -2.56 2.49 -44.63
N ALA A 408 -2.82 3.28 -43.56
CA ALA A 408 -4.02 3.14 -42.72
C ALA A 408 -5.31 3.36 -43.52
N THR A 409 -6.23 2.41 -43.47
CA THR A 409 -7.46 2.43 -44.25
C THR A 409 -8.72 2.74 -43.44
N GLN A 410 -8.78 2.30 -42.19
CA GLN A 410 -9.95 2.51 -41.31
C GLN A 410 -9.63 2.15 -39.85
N ALA A 411 -10.44 2.67 -38.91
CA ALA A 411 -10.41 2.29 -37.51
C ALA A 411 -11.81 2.24 -36.90
N HIS A 412 -12.05 1.30 -35.98
CA HIS A 412 -13.37 1.02 -35.41
C HIS A 412 -13.31 0.70 -33.93
N ILE A 413 -14.50 0.78 -33.27
CA ILE A 413 -14.77 0.06 -32.04
C ILE A 413 -15.56 -1.21 -32.36
N HIS A 414 -15.15 -2.30 -31.74
CA HIS A 414 -15.81 -3.60 -31.80
C HIS A 414 -16.34 -4.03 -30.43
N VAL A 415 -17.40 -4.84 -30.41
CA VAL A 415 -17.86 -5.54 -29.21
C VAL A 415 -17.19 -6.91 -29.16
N GLY A 416 -16.35 -7.13 -28.15
CA GLY A 416 -15.63 -8.39 -27.94
C GLY A 416 -14.72 -8.31 -26.71
N GLY A 417 -14.55 -9.43 -26.03
CA GLY A 417 -13.60 -9.54 -24.92
C GLY A 417 -12.16 -9.64 -25.41
N ARG A 418 -11.23 -9.65 -24.47
CA ARG A 418 -9.81 -9.86 -24.78
C ARG A 418 -9.62 -11.19 -25.51
N LYS A 419 -8.85 -11.19 -26.60
CA LYS A 419 -8.62 -12.35 -27.48
C LYS A 419 -9.87 -12.91 -28.19
N GLN A 420 -10.93 -12.11 -28.31
CA GLN A 420 -12.13 -12.49 -29.06
C GLN A 420 -12.42 -11.44 -30.15
N ASN A 421 -12.58 -11.88 -31.39
CA ASN A 421 -13.06 -11.02 -32.46
C ASN A 421 -14.58 -10.84 -32.36
N GLY A 422 -15.04 -9.64 -32.67
CA GLY A 422 -16.45 -9.29 -32.60
C GLY A 422 -16.85 -8.27 -33.66
N PRO A 423 -18.15 -7.94 -33.76
CA PRO A 423 -18.64 -7.04 -34.80
C PRO A 423 -18.23 -5.57 -34.52
N VAL A 424 -18.07 -4.81 -35.61
CA VAL A 424 -17.91 -3.34 -35.57
C VAL A 424 -19.20 -2.72 -35.08
N VAL A 425 -19.09 -1.77 -34.14
CA VAL A 425 -20.23 -1.01 -33.58
C VAL A 425 -20.08 0.49 -33.72
N LEU A 426 -18.85 1.00 -33.99
CA LEU A 426 -18.63 2.43 -34.19
C LEU A 426 -17.40 2.65 -35.07
N PHE A 427 -17.48 3.55 -36.06
CA PHE A 427 -16.33 4.00 -36.83
C PHE A 427 -15.65 5.18 -36.14
N LEU A 428 -14.31 5.14 -36.10
CA LEU A 428 -13.43 6.19 -35.59
C LEU A 428 -12.70 6.92 -36.72
N PHE A 429 -12.27 6.15 -37.72
CA PHE A 429 -11.63 6.63 -38.93
C PHE A 429 -12.28 5.94 -40.11
N GLY A 430 -12.70 6.71 -41.08
CA GLY A 430 -13.48 6.22 -42.22
C GLY A 430 -12.66 5.37 -43.17
N PHE A 431 -13.34 4.75 -44.15
CA PHE A 431 -12.67 3.92 -45.13
C PHE A 431 -11.93 4.78 -46.17
N ASP A 432 -10.60 4.67 -46.19
CA ASP A 432 -9.73 5.22 -47.21
C ASP A 432 -8.99 4.10 -47.97
N PRO A 433 -9.45 3.77 -49.18
CA PRO A 433 -8.82 2.68 -49.96
C PRO A 433 -7.42 3.00 -50.46
N ALA A 434 -7.00 4.29 -50.45
CA ALA A 434 -5.66 4.69 -50.85
C ALA A 434 -4.61 4.50 -49.74
N GLY A 435 -5.09 4.43 -48.49
CA GLY A 435 -4.26 4.39 -47.31
C GLY A 435 -3.65 5.74 -46.96
N GLN A 436 -3.39 5.96 -45.68
CA GLN A 436 -2.71 7.14 -45.16
C GLN A 436 -1.57 6.73 -44.24
N ASP A 437 -0.44 7.44 -44.34
CA ASP A 437 0.73 7.23 -43.47
C ASP A 437 0.69 8.16 -42.27
N PHE A 438 1.04 7.62 -41.09
CA PHE A 438 1.13 8.39 -39.85
C PHE A 438 2.45 8.08 -39.14
N GLN A 439 3.04 9.12 -38.56
CA GLN A 439 4.22 9.02 -37.70
C GLN A 439 3.83 9.14 -36.22
N ALA A 440 4.72 8.72 -35.33
CA ALA A 440 4.49 8.85 -33.88
C ALA A 440 4.19 10.31 -33.51
N GLY A 441 3.03 10.54 -32.83
CA GLY A 441 2.52 11.84 -32.46
C GLY A 441 1.42 12.38 -33.38
N ASP A 442 1.25 11.84 -34.58
CA ASP A 442 0.23 12.31 -35.52
C ASP A 442 -1.19 12.00 -35.04
N LEU A 443 -2.10 12.95 -35.26
CA LEU A 443 -3.53 12.75 -35.09
C LEU A 443 -4.08 11.97 -36.29
N ILE A 444 -4.61 10.76 -36.04
CA ILE A 444 -5.26 9.95 -37.07
C ILE A 444 -6.71 10.42 -37.25
N ALA A 445 -7.43 10.55 -36.14
CA ALA A 445 -8.82 11.01 -36.15
C ALA A 445 -9.25 11.54 -34.78
N SER A 446 -10.24 12.44 -34.78
CA SER A 446 -10.95 12.88 -33.59
C SER A 446 -12.36 13.29 -33.92
N GLY A 447 -13.26 13.22 -32.94
CA GLY A 447 -14.64 13.60 -33.14
C GLY A 447 -15.50 13.41 -31.89
N THR A 448 -16.77 13.74 -32.02
CA THR A 448 -17.82 13.46 -31.03
C THR A 448 -18.94 12.70 -31.72
N VAL A 449 -19.33 11.59 -31.12
CA VAL A 449 -20.35 10.67 -31.65
C VAL A 449 -21.53 10.55 -30.69
N ASN A 450 -22.69 10.22 -31.24
CA ASN A 450 -23.96 10.05 -30.53
C ASN A 450 -24.63 8.74 -30.93
N ASP A 451 -25.82 8.46 -30.42
CA ASP A 451 -26.53 7.21 -30.66
C ASP A 451 -26.76 6.89 -32.17
N SER A 452 -26.90 7.93 -33.03
CA SER A 452 -27.07 7.71 -34.46
C SER A 452 -25.83 7.19 -35.20
N ASP A 453 -24.67 7.34 -34.60
CA ASP A 453 -23.39 6.86 -35.15
C ASP A 453 -23.10 5.41 -34.76
N VAL A 454 -23.85 4.88 -33.77
CA VAL A 454 -23.66 3.52 -33.25
C VAL A 454 -24.42 2.51 -34.15
N ILE A 455 -23.71 1.49 -34.57
CA ILE A 455 -24.21 0.49 -35.51
C ILE A 455 -24.97 -0.61 -34.76
N GLU A 456 -26.20 -0.88 -35.19
CA GLU A 456 -26.99 -1.98 -34.63
C GLU A 456 -26.37 -3.35 -34.93
N ARG A 457 -26.31 -4.22 -33.92
CA ARG A 457 -25.83 -5.59 -34.02
C ARG A 457 -26.69 -6.54 -33.18
N PRO A 458 -26.80 -7.81 -33.56
CA PRO A 458 -27.52 -8.79 -32.76
C PRO A 458 -26.99 -8.84 -31.31
N GLY A 459 -27.84 -8.61 -30.32
CA GLY A 459 -27.48 -8.60 -28.89
C GLY A 459 -26.75 -7.36 -28.40
N PHE A 460 -26.71 -6.29 -29.21
CA PHE A 460 -26.13 -5.01 -28.86
C PHE A 460 -27.12 -3.87 -29.19
N THR A 461 -27.53 -3.10 -28.18
CA THR A 461 -28.38 -1.93 -28.36
C THR A 461 -27.54 -0.78 -28.91
N PRO A 462 -27.94 -0.12 -30.04
CA PRO A 462 -27.13 0.91 -30.70
C PRO A 462 -27.27 2.26 -29.98
N THR A 463 -26.69 2.36 -28.79
CA THR A 463 -26.63 3.62 -28.01
C THR A 463 -25.26 3.82 -27.39
N ILE A 464 -24.87 5.07 -27.21
CA ILE A 464 -23.62 5.41 -26.47
C ILE A 464 -23.67 4.86 -25.05
N SER A 465 -24.80 4.92 -24.37
CA SER A 465 -24.98 4.37 -23.03
C SER A 465 -24.68 2.87 -22.98
N ASN A 466 -25.18 2.07 -23.93
CA ASN A 466 -24.88 0.64 -24.01
C ASN A 466 -23.41 0.38 -24.39
N LEU A 467 -22.86 1.17 -25.32
CA LEU A 467 -21.45 1.09 -25.70
C LEU A 467 -20.56 1.34 -24.48
N VAL A 468 -20.80 2.42 -23.72
CA VAL A 468 -20.07 2.76 -22.50
C VAL A 468 -20.20 1.66 -21.45
N GLN A 469 -21.40 1.10 -21.25
CA GLN A 469 -21.57 -0.04 -20.36
C GLN A 469 -20.70 -1.26 -20.78
N ARG A 470 -20.60 -1.55 -22.08
CA ARG A 470 -19.73 -2.62 -22.60
C ARG A 470 -18.25 -2.29 -22.43
N ILE A 471 -17.86 -1.01 -22.58
CA ILE A 471 -16.50 -0.53 -22.30
C ILE A 471 -16.14 -0.80 -20.84
N ARG A 472 -17.00 -0.35 -19.91
CA ARG A 472 -16.81 -0.55 -18.46
C ARG A 472 -16.72 -2.03 -18.06
N GLN A 473 -17.36 -2.92 -18.80
CA GLN A 473 -17.27 -4.37 -18.62
C GLN A 473 -16.02 -5.01 -19.27
N GLY A 474 -15.15 -4.22 -19.92
CA GLY A 474 -14.00 -4.72 -20.66
C GLY A 474 -14.36 -5.57 -21.87
N ARG A 475 -15.54 -5.30 -22.49
CA ARG A 475 -16.09 -6.06 -23.63
C ARG A 475 -16.08 -5.29 -24.94
N THR A 476 -15.13 -4.36 -25.12
CA THR A 476 -14.93 -3.59 -26.36
C THR A 476 -13.45 -3.42 -26.64
N TYR A 477 -13.10 -3.30 -27.89
CA TYR A 477 -11.75 -2.99 -28.31
C TYR A 477 -11.75 -2.02 -29.50
N ALA A 478 -10.70 -1.20 -29.60
CA ALA A 478 -10.40 -0.41 -30.78
C ALA A 478 -9.47 -1.19 -31.71
N ASN A 479 -9.65 -1.04 -33.01
CA ASN A 479 -8.89 -1.73 -34.02
C ASN A 479 -8.63 -0.79 -35.20
N LEU A 480 -7.40 -0.81 -35.75
CA LEU A 480 -7.00 -0.06 -36.92
C LEU A 480 -6.49 -1.03 -38.00
N HIS A 481 -6.90 -0.78 -39.23
CA HIS A 481 -6.61 -1.59 -40.41
C HIS A 481 -5.73 -0.81 -41.37
N THR A 482 -4.90 -1.54 -42.10
CA THR A 482 -4.05 -1.03 -43.17
C THR A 482 -4.25 -1.83 -44.44
N ILE A 483 -3.66 -1.38 -45.56
CA ILE A 483 -3.65 -2.15 -46.81
C ILE A 483 -2.97 -3.50 -46.61
N ALA A 484 -1.83 -3.53 -45.87
CA ALA A 484 -1.09 -4.75 -45.57
C ALA A 484 -1.86 -5.71 -44.64
N HIS A 485 -2.66 -5.16 -43.72
CA HIS A 485 -3.41 -5.95 -42.73
C HIS A 485 -4.90 -5.56 -42.73
N PRO A 486 -5.67 -5.96 -43.77
CA PRO A 486 -7.08 -5.58 -43.90
C PRO A 486 -7.98 -6.22 -42.81
N GLY A 487 -7.50 -7.23 -42.08
CA GLY A 487 -8.18 -7.82 -40.92
C GLY A 487 -7.92 -7.12 -39.62
N GLY A 488 -7.01 -6.14 -39.59
CA GLY A 488 -6.53 -5.40 -38.42
C GLY A 488 -5.02 -5.50 -38.27
N GLU A 489 -4.35 -4.37 -38.10
CA GLU A 489 -2.91 -4.33 -37.85
C GLU A 489 -2.60 -4.09 -36.38
N VAL A 490 -3.33 -3.19 -35.73
CA VAL A 490 -3.17 -2.92 -34.31
C VAL A 490 -4.50 -2.85 -33.60
N ARG A 491 -4.57 -3.47 -32.43
CA ARG A 491 -5.76 -3.59 -31.59
C ARG A 491 -5.44 -3.23 -30.16
N GLY A 492 -6.40 -2.68 -29.43
CA GLY A 492 -6.34 -2.46 -28.00
C GLY A 492 -7.68 -2.63 -27.31
N GLN A 493 -7.72 -3.39 -26.20
CA GLN A 493 -8.91 -3.43 -25.35
C GLN A 493 -9.15 -2.04 -24.77
N ILE A 494 -10.39 -1.53 -24.86
CA ILE A 494 -10.78 -0.25 -24.28
C ILE A 494 -11.04 -0.47 -22.78
N ILE A 495 -10.40 0.34 -21.95
CA ILE A 495 -10.50 0.28 -20.49
C ILE A 495 -10.80 1.67 -19.93
N VAL A 496 -11.31 1.72 -18.70
CA VAL A 496 -11.48 2.96 -17.93
C VAL A 496 -10.09 3.51 -17.55
N THR A 497 -9.88 4.82 -17.64
CA THR A 497 -8.54 5.45 -17.48
C THR A 497 -8.48 6.60 -16.51
N ASP A 498 -9.60 7.20 -16.15
CA ASP A 498 -9.69 8.29 -15.16
C ASP A 498 -9.69 7.79 -13.72
N ARG A 499 -9.74 6.48 -13.51
CA ARG A 499 -9.76 5.85 -12.20
C ARG A 499 -8.90 4.58 -12.20
N ALA A 500 -8.44 4.16 -11.01
CA ALA A 500 -7.70 2.91 -10.88
C ALA A 500 -8.55 1.72 -11.34
N PRO A 501 -8.10 0.90 -12.28
CA PRO A 501 -8.94 -0.14 -12.84
C PRO A 501 -9.07 -1.34 -11.89
N VAL A 502 -10.27 -1.86 -11.82
CA VAL A 502 -10.71 -3.15 -11.24
C VAL A 502 -10.28 -3.41 -9.80
N SER A 503 -11.20 -3.14 -8.92
CA SER A 503 -11.13 -3.58 -7.54
C SER A 503 -11.17 -5.11 -7.44
N ARG A 504 -10.13 -5.69 -6.85
CA ARG A 504 -10.13 -7.07 -6.34
C ARG A 504 -10.16 -6.99 -4.83
N TYR A 505 -11.34 -6.74 -4.27
CA TYR A 505 -11.50 -6.79 -2.82
C TYR A 505 -11.54 -8.26 -2.35
N SER A 506 -10.85 -8.52 -1.26
CA SER A 506 -11.00 -9.73 -0.46
C SER A 506 -10.99 -9.34 1.01
N ASP A 507 -11.77 -10.06 1.81
CA ASP A 507 -11.72 -9.90 3.26
C ASP A 507 -10.29 -10.17 3.79
N PRO A 508 -9.91 -9.52 4.89
CA PRO A 508 -8.65 -9.80 5.57
C PRO A 508 -8.57 -11.27 5.99
N GLU A 509 -7.35 -11.77 6.10
CA GLU A 509 -7.10 -13.13 6.55
C GLU A 509 -7.26 -13.26 8.07
N PHE A 510 -7.15 -12.15 8.81
CA PHE A 510 -7.43 -12.06 10.23
C PHE A 510 -7.69 -10.60 10.65
N SER A 511 -8.56 -10.40 11.65
CA SER A 511 -8.83 -9.07 12.20
C SER A 511 -8.97 -9.10 13.72
N TRP A 512 -8.71 -7.95 14.35
CA TRP A 512 -9.13 -7.65 15.72
C TRP A 512 -10.22 -6.60 15.68
N LYS A 513 -11.30 -6.81 16.43
CA LYS A 513 -12.43 -5.89 16.47
C LYS A 513 -12.05 -4.49 16.93
N PHE A 514 -11.25 -4.36 17.99
CA PHE A 514 -10.62 -3.12 18.41
C PHE A 514 -9.13 -3.18 18.13
N GLU A 515 -8.54 -2.03 17.79
CA GLU A 515 -7.15 -1.93 17.39
C GLU A 515 -6.18 -2.50 18.43
N VAL A 516 -5.21 -3.28 17.96
CA VAL A 516 -4.06 -3.79 18.72
C VAL A 516 -2.72 -3.18 18.26
N ALA A 517 -2.77 -2.24 17.31
CA ALA A 517 -1.63 -1.56 16.70
C ALA A 517 -0.53 -2.53 16.24
N PRO A 518 -0.78 -3.36 15.21
CA PRO A 518 0.25 -4.19 14.61
C PRO A 518 1.36 -3.32 14.02
N ALA A 519 2.58 -3.80 14.16
CA ALA A 519 3.77 -3.15 13.67
C ALA A 519 4.51 -4.07 12.70
N GLY A 520 5.70 -4.56 13.04
CA GLY A 520 6.46 -5.44 12.17
C GLY A 520 5.82 -6.81 12.00
N ILE A 521 5.96 -7.38 10.80
CA ILE A 521 5.63 -8.76 10.52
C ILE A 521 6.81 -9.48 9.87
N GLY A 522 6.90 -10.81 10.09
CA GLY A 522 7.95 -11.62 9.50
C GLY A 522 7.66 -13.11 9.63
N PHE A 523 8.38 -13.92 8.84
CA PHE A 523 8.20 -15.36 8.82
C PHE A 523 9.36 -16.09 9.47
N ILE A 524 9.07 -17.20 10.16
CA ILE A 524 10.08 -18.14 10.64
C ILE A 524 10.45 -19.06 9.47
N SER A 525 11.53 -18.74 8.74
CA SER A 525 11.92 -19.48 7.55
C SER A 525 12.72 -20.74 7.85
N SER A 526 13.23 -20.92 9.08
CA SER A 526 14.12 -22.01 9.48
C SER A 526 13.48 -22.98 10.47
N ARG A 527 14.19 -24.10 10.72
CA ARG A 527 13.85 -25.07 11.77
C ARG A 527 14.60 -24.87 13.09
N ALA A 528 15.37 -23.79 13.22
CA ALA A 528 16.24 -23.60 14.39
C ALA A 528 15.45 -23.45 15.70
N LEU A 529 14.27 -22.85 15.67
CA LEU A 529 13.36 -22.76 16.81
C LEU A 529 12.63 -24.08 17.10
N GLY A 530 12.54 -24.95 16.11
CA GLY A 530 11.80 -26.21 16.13
C GLY A 530 10.96 -26.35 14.84
N PRO A 531 10.74 -27.58 14.36
CA PRO A 531 10.00 -27.81 13.10
C PRO A 531 8.56 -27.30 13.15
N GLN A 532 7.96 -27.19 14.35
CA GLN A 532 6.58 -26.71 14.55
C GLN A 532 6.40 -25.21 14.34
N TYR A 533 7.51 -24.47 14.22
CA TYR A 533 7.49 -23.03 13.99
C TYR A 533 7.82 -22.64 12.55
N GLN A 534 8.36 -23.60 11.78
CA GLN A 534 8.79 -23.29 10.42
C GLN A 534 7.60 -22.93 9.53
N GLY A 535 7.65 -21.74 8.98
CA GLY A 535 6.64 -21.22 8.09
C GLY A 535 5.59 -20.34 8.78
N ASP A 536 5.63 -20.20 10.09
CA ASP A 536 4.67 -19.35 10.79
C ASP A 536 4.94 -17.87 10.56
N LEU A 537 3.86 -17.10 10.50
CA LEU A 537 3.87 -15.64 10.48
C LEU A 537 3.90 -15.14 11.92
N ILE A 538 4.82 -14.23 12.21
CA ILE A 538 4.92 -13.52 13.49
C ILE A 538 4.57 -12.07 13.27
N VAL A 539 3.69 -11.55 14.13
CA VAL A 539 3.22 -10.15 14.11
C VAL A 539 3.55 -9.50 15.44
N GLY A 540 4.31 -8.42 15.40
CA GLY A 540 4.54 -7.55 16.53
C GLY A 540 3.37 -6.58 16.69
N ALA A 541 2.91 -6.35 17.93
CA ALA A 541 1.83 -5.41 18.21
C ALA A 541 2.17 -4.57 19.44
N ALA A 542 1.77 -3.30 19.41
CA ALA A 542 1.91 -2.42 20.56
C ALA A 542 0.88 -2.77 21.65
N ARG A 543 1.16 -2.39 22.89
CA ARG A 543 0.26 -2.53 24.02
C ARG A 543 0.41 -1.32 24.94
N ASP A 544 -0.65 -0.96 25.65
CA ASP A 544 -0.66 0.07 26.71
C ASP A 544 0.10 1.35 26.32
N PHE A 545 -0.41 2.12 25.37
CA PHE A 545 0.20 3.36 24.90
C PHE A 545 1.65 3.16 24.38
N LEU A 546 1.84 2.14 23.53
CA LEU A 546 3.12 1.81 22.89
C LEU A 546 4.17 1.21 23.83
N GLN A 547 3.77 0.70 25.00
CA GLN A 547 4.63 -0.02 25.93
C GLN A 547 4.25 -1.52 25.97
N GLY A 548 5.15 -2.32 26.48
CA GLY A 548 4.89 -3.72 26.81
C GLY A 548 4.79 -4.69 25.64
N GLY A 549 4.30 -4.33 24.52
CA GLY A 549 4.20 -5.06 23.24
C GLY A 549 4.06 -6.59 23.27
N THR A 550 3.35 -7.13 22.32
CA THR A 550 3.13 -8.56 22.13
C THR A 550 3.70 -9.05 20.80
N LEU A 551 4.03 -10.34 20.74
CA LEU A 551 4.21 -11.06 19.49
C LEU A 551 3.08 -12.06 19.36
N PHE A 552 2.34 -12.02 18.25
CA PHE A 552 1.37 -13.03 17.86
C PHE A 552 1.98 -13.98 16.84
N ARG A 553 1.55 -15.24 16.88
CA ARG A 553 1.97 -16.30 15.97
C ARG A 553 0.77 -16.83 15.22
N PHE A 554 0.87 -16.86 13.91
CA PHE A 554 -0.16 -17.40 13.03
C PHE A 554 0.38 -18.57 12.22
N ASN A 555 -0.32 -19.70 12.29
CA ASN A 555 -0.13 -20.82 11.38
C ASN A 555 -0.84 -20.50 10.06
N LEU A 556 -0.27 -20.93 8.94
CA LEU A 556 -0.92 -20.81 7.64
C LEU A 556 -1.50 -22.15 7.19
N THR A 557 -2.58 -22.11 6.38
CA THR A 557 -3.17 -23.30 5.74
C THR A 557 -2.17 -24.02 4.83
N GLY A 558 -2.48 -25.24 4.41
CA GLY A 558 -1.57 -26.04 3.58
C GLY A 558 -1.16 -25.40 2.25
N ASN A 559 -2.02 -24.55 1.66
CA ASN A 559 -1.70 -23.76 0.46
C ASN A 559 -1.06 -22.39 0.80
N ARG A 560 -0.87 -22.08 2.07
CA ARG A 560 -0.25 -20.87 2.61
C ARG A 560 -0.90 -19.55 2.19
N ARG A 561 -2.18 -19.58 1.87
CA ARG A 561 -2.94 -18.40 1.40
C ARG A 561 -3.95 -17.89 2.43
N LYS A 562 -4.11 -18.60 3.55
CA LYS A 562 -5.02 -18.24 4.63
C LYS A 562 -4.40 -18.52 5.99
N ILE A 563 -4.81 -17.75 6.98
CA ILE A 563 -4.51 -18.03 8.38
C ILE A 563 -5.33 -19.25 8.82
N ALA A 564 -4.66 -20.23 9.41
CA ALA A 564 -5.29 -21.36 10.06
C ALA A 564 -5.56 -21.00 11.53
N VAL A 565 -6.78 -21.25 11.99
CA VAL A 565 -7.19 -21.03 13.39
C VAL A 565 -7.59 -22.34 14.01
N GLU A 566 -7.15 -22.59 15.26
CA GLU A 566 -7.46 -23.78 16.04
C GLU A 566 -8.42 -23.47 17.19
N ASP A 567 -8.45 -22.22 17.66
CA ASP A 567 -9.36 -21.75 18.70
C ASP A 567 -10.77 -21.56 18.12
N PRO A 568 -11.80 -22.24 18.64
CA PRO A 568 -13.16 -22.11 18.12
C PRO A 568 -13.72 -20.68 18.18
N ARG A 569 -13.23 -19.83 19.09
CA ARG A 569 -13.63 -18.43 19.18
C ARG A 569 -13.20 -17.61 17.98
N LEU A 570 -12.15 -18.06 17.29
CA LEU A 570 -11.55 -17.41 16.12
C LEU A 570 -11.99 -18.06 14.79
N GLU A 571 -13.05 -18.87 14.78
CA GLU A 571 -13.48 -19.58 13.56
C GLU A 571 -13.80 -18.63 12.40
N ASP A 572 -14.35 -17.45 12.70
CA ASP A 572 -14.62 -16.40 11.72
C ASP A 572 -13.39 -15.49 11.43
N ARG A 573 -12.22 -15.79 12.04
CA ARG A 573 -10.97 -15.04 11.93
C ARG A 573 -11.06 -13.60 12.44
N VAL A 574 -11.95 -13.33 13.37
CA VAL A 574 -12.01 -12.08 14.11
C VAL A 574 -11.81 -12.37 15.59
N ALA A 575 -10.87 -11.67 16.20
CA ALA A 575 -10.78 -11.64 17.66
C ALA A 575 -11.71 -10.55 18.20
N ASP A 576 -12.76 -10.92 18.89
CA ASP A 576 -13.72 -10.00 19.53
C ASP A 576 -13.16 -9.47 20.87
N ASN A 577 -11.99 -8.81 20.79
CA ASN A 577 -11.39 -8.18 21.95
C ASN A 577 -12.29 -7.05 22.50
N LEU A 578 -12.13 -6.72 23.79
CA LEU A 578 -13.08 -5.89 24.53
C LEU A 578 -12.80 -4.39 24.46
N ALA A 579 -11.56 -4.01 24.14
CA ALA A 579 -11.11 -2.63 24.05
C ALA A 579 -9.81 -2.54 23.23
N LYS A 580 -9.40 -1.32 22.85
CA LYS A 580 -8.09 -1.05 22.25
C LYS A 580 -6.95 -1.64 23.06
N PHE A 581 -5.98 -2.25 22.37
CA PHE A 581 -4.79 -2.88 22.93
C PHE A 581 -5.03 -4.09 23.85
N GLU A 582 -6.26 -4.52 23.98
CA GLU A 582 -6.66 -5.69 24.75
C GLU A 582 -6.67 -6.92 23.80
N ILE A 583 -6.34 -8.10 24.30
CA ILE A 583 -6.08 -9.29 23.48
C ILE A 583 -7.03 -10.46 23.71
N THR A 584 -8.18 -10.24 24.35
CA THR A 584 -9.23 -11.28 24.51
C THR A 584 -9.48 -11.97 23.18
N GLU A 585 -9.69 -13.27 23.22
CA GLU A 585 -9.81 -14.22 22.12
C GLU A 585 -8.54 -14.47 21.33
N SER A 586 -7.62 -13.49 21.25
CA SER A 586 -6.32 -13.69 20.59
C SER A 586 -5.20 -14.17 21.53
N GLU A 587 -5.50 -14.50 22.79
CA GLU A 587 -4.53 -15.06 23.75
C GLU A 587 -3.94 -16.39 23.27
N SER A 588 -4.75 -17.20 22.54
CA SER A 588 -4.29 -18.46 21.94
C SER A 588 -3.23 -18.29 20.85
N LEU A 589 -3.13 -17.09 20.28
CA LEU A 589 -2.13 -16.71 19.27
C LEU A 589 -0.86 -16.12 19.89
N LEU A 590 -0.81 -15.95 21.22
CA LEU A 590 0.30 -15.30 21.89
C LEU A 590 1.59 -16.11 21.75
N PHE A 591 2.64 -15.52 21.18
CA PHE A 591 3.99 -16.07 21.09
C PHE A 591 4.90 -15.56 22.22
N GLY A 592 4.76 -14.28 22.57
CA GLY A 592 5.51 -13.67 23.66
C GLY A 592 5.03 -12.25 24.00
N THR A 593 5.52 -11.74 25.14
CA THR A 593 5.19 -10.40 25.67
C THR A 593 6.43 -9.65 26.12
N GLY A 594 6.31 -8.34 26.32
CA GLY A 594 7.39 -7.48 26.80
C GLY A 594 8.40 -7.05 25.71
N PHE A 595 8.07 -7.27 24.44
CA PHE A 595 8.96 -6.93 23.32
C PHE A 595 8.93 -5.45 22.94
N GLY A 596 8.09 -4.63 23.58
CA GLY A 596 7.85 -3.27 23.13
C GLY A 596 7.16 -3.25 21.77
N ILE A 597 7.35 -2.20 20.98
CA ILE A 597 6.86 -2.16 19.60
C ILE A 597 7.86 -2.92 18.73
N GLY A 598 7.51 -4.15 18.32
CA GLY A 598 8.30 -4.94 17.39
C GLY A 598 8.09 -4.44 15.97
N THR A 599 8.99 -3.59 15.49
CA THR A 599 8.84 -2.89 14.19
C THR A 599 9.38 -3.68 13.01
N ASP A 600 10.27 -4.62 13.24
CA ASP A 600 10.85 -5.46 12.17
C ASP A 600 11.19 -6.85 12.70
N ILE A 601 10.87 -7.88 11.92
CA ILE A 601 10.98 -9.28 12.33
C ILE A 601 11.64 -10.09 11.22
N HIS A 602 12.77 -10.74 11.51
CA HIS A 602 13.54 -11.51 10.53
C HIS A 602 14.01 -12.85 11.07
N THR A 603 14.00 -13.87 10.24
CA THR A 603 14.86 -15.04 10.47
C THR A 603 16.29 -14.70 10.06
N GLY A 604 17.21 -14.72 11.02
CA GLY A 604 18.62 -14.41 10.76
C GLY A 604 19.37 -15.56 10.08
N PRO A 605 20.63 -15.31 9.64
CA PRO A 605 21.47 -16.32 8.98
C PRO A 605 21.77 -17.56 9.82
N ASN A 606 21.70 -17.44 11.16
CA ASN A 606 21.83 -18.58 12.09
C ASN A 606 20.50 -19.36 12.28
N GLY A 607 19.45 -18.95 11.59
CA GLY A 607 18.12 -19.55 11.64
C GLY A 607 17.26 -19.12 12.83
N ASN A 608 17.77 -18.31 13.75
CA ASN A 608 17.00 -17.77 14.87
C ASN A 608 16.13 -16.58 14.42
N LEU A 609 15.12 -16.26 15.21
CA LEU A 609 14.23 -15.13 14.94
C LEU A 609 14.76 -13.87 15.62
N TYR A 610 14.82 -12.77 14.88
CA TYR A 610 15.24 -11.46 15.38
C TYR A 610 14.06 -10.49 15.37
N VAL A 611 13.95 -9.67 16.42
CA VAL A 611 12.90 -8.67 16.59
C VAL A 611 13.54 -7.32 16.91
N VAL A 612 13.31 -6.34 16.08
CA VAL A 612 13.70 -4.94 16.34
C VAL A 612 12.61 -4.30 17.19
N SER A 613 12.97 -3.80 18.36
CA SER A 613 12.04 -3.15 19.28
C SER A 613 12.30 -1.66 19.37
N LEU A 614 11.41 -0.88 18.79
CA LEU A 614 11.50 0.58 18.77
C LEU A 614 11.48 1.17 20.19
N SER A 615 10.48 0.79 21.00
CA SER A 615 10.30 1.39 22.33
C SER A 615 11.28 0.86 23.39
N ASN A 616 11.85 -0.35 23.19
CA ASN A 616 12.88 -0.89 24.10
C ASN A 616 14.31 -0.52 23.67
N GLY A 617 14.49 0.11 22.49
CA GLY A 617 15.82 0.46 21.96
C GLY A 617 16.73 -0.75 21.78
N THR A 618 16.18 -1.90 21.35
CA THR A 618 16.87 -3.18 21.43
C THR A 618 16.55 -4.07 20.23
N VAL A 619 17.55 -4.78 19.73
CA VAL A 619 17.34 -5.93 18.86
C VAL A 619 17.41 -7.20 19.70
N TYR A 620 16.33 -7.97 19.70
CA TYR A 620 16.22 -9.26 20.39
C TYR A 620 16.47 -10.42 19.44
N GLU A 621 17.04 -11.51 19.97
CA GLU A 621 17.13 -12.81 19.29
C GLU A 621 16.33 -13.85 20.08
N ILE A 622 15.47 -14.56 19.40
CA ILE A 622 14.73 -15.71 19.92
C ILE A 622 15.36 -16.98 19.37
N SER A 623 15.76 -17.90 20.26
CA SER A 623 16.43 -19.14 19.92
C SER A 623 15.92 -20.29 20.77
N ARG A 624 16.16 -21.52 20.33
CA ARG A 624 15.83 -22.73 21.10
C ARG A 624 16.81 -22.93 22.24
N LEU A 625 16.32 -23.30 23.42
CA LEU A 625 17.16 -23.77 24.51
C LEU A 625 17.79 -25.10 24.08
N THR A 626 19.13 -25.15 24.06
CA THR A 626 19.84 -26.41 23.90
C THR A 626 19.65 -27.21 25.18
N PRO A 627 19.18 -28.46 25.15
CA PRO A 627 19.13 -29.29 26.35
C PRO A 627 20.55 -29.36 26.92
N THR A 628 20.76 -28.90 28.16
CA THR A 628 22.00 -29.14 28.87
C THR A 628 22.19 -30.65 28.93
N GLY A 629 23.18 -31.16 28.18
CA GLY A 629 23.47 -32.59 28.14
C GLY A 629 23.57 -33.13 29.56
N LYS A 630 22.83 -34.17 29.88
CA LYS A 630 23.04 -34.96 31.07
C LYS A 630 24.51 -35.41 31.01
N THR A 631 25.36 -34.80 31.82
CA THR A 631 26.68 -35.33 32.11
C THR A 631 26.46 -36.75 32.62
N GLY A 632 26.62 -37.72 31.73
CA GLY A 632 26.54 -39.11 32.07
C GLY A 632 27.64 -39.42 33.08
N LEU A 633 27.27 -39.55 34.32
CA LEU A 633 28.08 -40.28 35.30
C LEU A 633 28.24 -41.72 34.76
N ARG A 634 29.35 -41.95 34.05
CA ARG A 634 29.82 -43.32 33.86
C ARG A 634 30.17 -43.88 35.25
N LYS A 635 29.40 -44.86 35.67
CA LYS A 635 29.77 -45.76 36.74
C LYS A 635 30.83 -46.75 36.25
#